data_44063f667c1dbc93dacc1fd0c87ca333
#
_entry.id   44063f667c1dbc93dacc1fd0c87ca333
#
_cell.length_a   1.000
_cell.length_b   1.000
_cell.length_c   1.000
_cell.angle_alpha   90.00
_cell.angle_beta   90.00
_cell.angle_gamma   90.00
#
_symmetry.space_group_name_H-M   'P 1'
#
loop_
_entity.id
_entity.type
_entity.pdbx_description
1 polymer ?
#
loop_
_entity_poly.entity_id
_entity_poly.type
_entity_poly.pdbx_seq_one_letter_code
_entity_poly.pdbx_strand_id
1 'polypeptide(L)'
;KRLSQKSSSDDAARILRHELTGLFYKLYEKVFGTFVKTGKLPVVIRMFLEFGYVDEELAGMENAVYLYQLVEQLPTNPGEGVYSLFQWLVAVYAGKKEPSRNELDMDYREYLREEKRMRRISPEEEEALLKNNLSRVNFEIRNMFISVNKITFGQPTTFCPVFSKHTVLKSLSSSLVTAEKVKAILDKIRSIDFGVFYRDSLYSNPDRGLNGLMIKTEVLPDVILLPNVGSRGVMWQEIEGRKRDTPGRLMCSMFHVEDLEKTFMELAGDFRWEMCKRIQGGRWNDLSEPSLTSEYCDYVQFFKRNRELSSDTKEKIKMQMGRARNNYRQMFVGDYVQWIRYESTGSPRLNKVVRQILAVYCPFSAAVRNKVAVNPLFKEPIEKYAIIHSKEVHKITLLCKKMETTGGVPTELAEYLRYLEG
;
A
#
# COMPACT_ATOMS: atom_id res chain seq x y z
N LYS A 1 20.35 0.73 -24.89
CA LYS A 1 20.84 1.71 -25.87
C LYS A 1 19.74 2.23 -26.81
N ARG A 2 19.02 1.37 -27.56
CA ARG A 2 17.91 1.84 -28.43
C ARG A 2 16.81 2.57 -27.66
N LEU A 3 16.45 2.08 -26.49
CA LEU A 3 15.38 2.68 -25.65
C LEU A 3 15.80 4.04 -25.07
N SER A 4 17.05 4.21 -24.63
CA SER A 4 17.56 5.46 -24.08
C SER A 4 17.66 6.59 -25.10
N GLN A 5 17.61 6.27 -26.39
CA GLN A 5 17.67 7.23 -27.50
C GLN A 5 16.30 7.69 -28.00
N LYS A 6 15.19 7.11 -27.46
CA LYS A 6 13.84 7.36 -27.93
C LYS A 6 13.04 8.23 -26.95
N SER A 7 12.14 9.04 -27.49
CA SER A 7 11.17 9.78 -26.70
C SER A 7 10.20 8.81 -25.99
N SER A 8 9.75 9.15 -24.78
CA SER A 8 8.81 8.37 -24.00
C SER A 8 7.43 8.20 -24.68
N SER A 9 7.08 9.11 -25.58
CA SER A 9 5.83 9.10 -26.35
C SER A 9 5.90 8.32 -27.66
N ASP A 10 7.08 7.83 -28.04
CA ASP A 10 7.29 7.05 -29.27
C ASP A 10 6.70 5.63 -29.12
N ASP A 11 5.85 5.22 -30.06
CA ASP A 11 5.27 3.87 -30.11
C ASP A 11 6.35 2.77 -30.16
N ALA A 12 7.46 3.02 -30.87
CA ALA A 12 8.58 2.10 -30.90
C ALA A 12 9.26 1.97 -29.52
N ALA A 13 9.28 3.03 -28.70
CA ALA A 13 9.77 2.93 -27.34
C ALA A 13 8.82 2.11 -26.45
N ARG A 14 7.51 2.20 -26.67
CA ARG A 14 6.52 1.39 -25.96
C ARG A 14 6.67 -0.10 -26.30
N ILE A 15 6.83 -0.45 -27.56
CA ILE A 15 7.03 -1.84 -28.01
C ILE A 15 8.33 -2.40 -27.40
N LEU A 16 9.44 -1.67 -27.52
CA LEU A 16 10.73 -2.09 -26.95
C LEU A 16 10.67 -2.29 -25.43
N ARG A 17 9.94 -1.43 -24.73
CA ARG A 17 9.73 -1.62 -23.28
C ARG A 17 8.99 -2.92 -22.97
N HIS A 18 7.94 -3.20 -23.70
CA HIS A 18 7.17 -4.44 -23.52
C HIS A 18 8.02 -5.68 -23.76
N GLU A 19 8.77 -5.70 -24.84
CA GLU A 19 9.70 -6.79 -25.17
C GLU A 19 10.80 -6.97 -24.11
N LEU A 20 11.42 -5.86 -23.69
CA LEU A 20 12.45 -5.88 -22.65
C LEU A 20 11.89 -6.37 -21.31
N THR A 21 10.69 -5.95 -20.95
CA THR A 21 10.04 -6.42 -19.71
C THR A 21 9.84 -7.93 -19.73
N GLY A 22 9.36 -8.49 -20.85
CA GLY A 22 9.16 -9.93 -21.00
C GLY A 22 10.47 -10.73 -20.96
N LEU A 23 11.54 -10.21 -21.55
CA LEU A 23 12.86 -10.84 -21.51
C LEU A 23 13.48 -10.76 -20.11
N PHE A 24 13.36 -9.59 -19.46
CA PHE A 24 13.87 -9.38 -18.12
C PHE A 24 13.18 -10.29 -17.11
N TYR A 25 11.85 -10.43 -17.20
CA TYR A 25 11.07 -11.34 -16.38
C TYR A 25 11.62 -12.78 -16.48
N LYS A 26 11.76 -13.33 -17.68
CA LYS A 26 12.28 -14.69 -17.89
C LYS A 26 13.72 -14.86 -17.37
N LEU A 27 14.55 -13.84 -17.56
CA LEU A 27 15.92 -13.84 -17.05
C LEU A 27 15.91 -13.79 -15.51
N TYR A 28 15.06 -12.99 -14.91
CA TYR A 28 14.96 -12.86 -13.46
C TYR A 28 14.56 -14.18 -12.81
N GLU A 29 13.52 -14.86 -13.34
CA GLU A 29 13.14 -16.21 -12.88
C GLU A 29 14.29 -17.21 -12.95
N LYS A 30 15.00 -17.23 -14.07
CA LYS A 30 16.13 -18.15 -14.29
C LYS A 30 17.29 -17.86 -13.33
N VAL A 31 17.65 -16.60 -13.15
CA VAL A 31 18.74 -16.17 -12.26
C VAL A 31 18.38 -16.47 -10.81
N PHE A 32 17.18 -16.13 -10.36
CA PHE A 32 16.72 -16.45 -9.02
C PHE A 32 16.67 -17.96 -8.78
N GLY A 33 16.14 -18.72 -9.74
CA GLY A 33 16.12 -20.19 -9.67
C GLY A 33 17.51 -20.83 -9.59
N THR A 34 18.50 -20.26 -10.27
CA THR A 34 19.90 -20.69 -10.17
C THR A 34 20.50 -20.38 -8.81
N PHE A 35 20.24 -19.17 -8.29
CA PHE A 35 20.65 -18.77 -6.94
C PHE A 35 20.12 -19.74 -5.86
N VAL A 36 18.82 -20.02 -5.82
CA VAL A 36 18.26 -20.89 -4.78
C VAL A 36 18.70 -22.35 -4.90
N LYS A 37 19.03 -22.82 -6.12
CA LYS A 37 19.57 -24.18 -6.35
C LYS A 37 21.03 -24.32 -5.93
N THR A 38 21.85 -23.29 -6.14
CA THR A 38 23.29 -23.35 -5.94
C THR A 38 23.75 -22.75 -4.61
N GLY A 39 22.92 -21.90 -4.00
CA GLY A 39 23.28 -21.08 -2.85
C GLY A 39 24.36 -20.02 -3.14
N LYS A 40 24.80 -19.88 -4.41
CA LYS A 40 25.86 -18.95 -4.81
C LYS A 40 25.27 -17.62 -5.23
N LEU A 41 25.74 -16.52 -4.65
CA LEU A 41 25.31 -15.17 -4.93
C LEU A 41 26.52 -14.26 -5.24
N PRO A 42 27.18 -14.43 -6.41
CA PRO A 42 28.22 -13.51 -6.85
C PRO A 42 27.70 -12.07 -6.91
N VAL A 43 28.59 -11.08 -6.72
CA VAL A 43 28.21 -9.65 -6.68
C VAL A 43 27.39 -9.24 -7.90
N VAL A 44 27.80 -9.65 -9.10
CA VAL A 44 27.08 -9.34 -10.36
C VAL A 44 25.66 -9.91 -10.36
N ILE A 45 25.49 -11.12 -9.86
CA ILE A 45 24.16 -11.76 -9.75
C ILE A 45 23.31 -11.03 -8.71
N ARG A 46 23.91 -10.66 -7.58
CA ARG A 46 23.25 -9.87 -6.55
C ARG A 46 22.84 -8.49 -7.06
N MET A 47 23.72 -7.80 -7.78
CA MET A 47 23.42 -6.55 -8.47
C MET A 47 22.19 -6.66 -9.36
N PHE A 48 22.13 -7.73 -10.16
CA PHE A 48 20.98 -7.97 -11.03
C PHE A 48 19.68 -8.22 -10.25
N LEU A 49 19.72 -9.03 -9.19
CA LEU A 49 18.54 -9.36 -8.39
C LEU A 49 18.03 -8.18 -7.56
N GLU A 50 18.92 -7.31 -7.08
CA GLU A 50 18.56 -6.13 -6.26
C GLU A 50 18.19 -4.92 -7.12
N PHE A 51 18.92 -4.65 -8.21
CA PHE A 51 18.77 -3.42 -8.98
C PHE A 51 18.32 -3.63 -10.43
N GLY A 52 18.22 -4.87 -10.90
CA GLY A 52 17.97 -5.19 -12.29
C GLY A 52 19.23 -5.11 -13.15
N TYR A 53 19.05 -4.94 -14.46
CA TYR A 53 20.18 -4.84 -15.38
C TYR A 53 20.81 -3.45 -15.32
N VAL A 54 22.08 -3.40 -14.92
CA VAL A 54 22.87 -2.17 -14.87
C VAL A 54 23.88 -2.19 -16.03
N ASP A 55 23.72 -1.27 -16.95
CA ASP A 55 24.67 -1.03 -18.04
C ASP A 55 25.56 0.15 -17.64
N GLU A 56 26.84 -0.13 -17.42
CA GLU A 56 27.80 0.89 -16.93
C GLU A 56 27.97 2.06 -17.92
N GLU A 57 27.91 1.79 -19.23
CA GLU A 57 27.97 2.83 -20.27
C GLU A 57 26.77 3.78 -20.20
N LEU A 58 25.57 3.22 -19.93
CA LEU A 58 24.33 4.00 -19.84
C LEU A 58 24.14 4.66 -18.47
N ALA A 59 24.50 3.98 -17.40
CA ALA A 59 24.40 4.50 -16.03
C ALA A 59 25.46 5.58 -15.76
N GLY A 60 26.62 5.47 -16.38
CA GLY A 60 27.82 6.24 -16.07
C GLY A 60 28.61 5.63 -14.91
N MET A 61 29.93 5.79 -14.94
CA MET A 61 30.87 5.15 -14.00
C MET A 61 30.54 5.48 -12.54
N GLU A 62 30.23 6.72 -12.22
CA GLU A 62 29.90 7.16 -10.87
C GLU A 62 28.71 6.40 -10.28
N ASN A 63 27.61 6.29 -11.05
CA ASN A 63 26.43 5.55 -10.63
C ASN A 63 26.68 4.04 -10.53
N ALA A 64 27.48 3.48 -11.44
CA ALA A 64 27.86 2.07 -11.41
C ALA A 64 28.66 1.74 -10.15
N VAL A 65 29.69 2.52 -9.84
CA VAL A 65 30.50 2.36 -8.62
C VAL A 65 29.63 2.50 -7.38
N TYR A 66 28.73 3.49 -7.33
CA TYR A 66 27.79 3.63 -6.22
C TYR A 66 26.92 2.40 -6.02
N LEU A 67 26.35 1.83 -7.09
CA LEU A 67 25.52 0.61 -6.99
C LEU A 67 26.32 -0.60 -6.52
N TYR A 68 27.58 -0.76 -6.96
CA TYR A 68 28.46 -1.81 -6.47
C TYR A 68 28.73 -1.69 -4.97
N GLN A 69 29.04 -0.49 -4.49
CA GLN A 69 29.22 -0.24 -3.06
C GLN A 69 27.94 -0.48 -2.25
N LEU A 70 26.81 -0.06 -2.80
CA LEU A 70 25.52 -0.23 -2.14
C LEU A 70 25.15 -1.71 -1.99
N VAL A 71 25.35 -2.54 -3.01
CA VAL A 71 24.99 -3.95 -2.96
C VAL A 71 25.77 -4.74 -1.91
N GLU A 72 27.01 -4.32 -1.62
CA GLU A 72 27.84 -4.92 -0.55
C GLU A 72 27.30 -4.59 0.84
N GLN A 73 26.68 -3.42 1.00
CA GLN A 73 26.12 -2.93 2.25
C GLN A 73 24.70 -3.42 2.54
N LEU A 74 23.96 -3.84 1.52
CA LEU A 74 22.59 -4.33 1.69
C LEU A 74 22.57 -5.60 2.55
N PRO A 75 21.67 -5.69 3.55
CA PRO A 75 21.54 -6.90 4.32
C PRO A 75 21.08 -8.07 3.45
N THR A 76 21.64 -9.24 3.64
CA THR A 76 21.24 -10.47 2.94
C THR A 76 19.92 -11.03 3.48
N ASN A 77 19.67 -10.82 4.77
CA ASN A 77 18.43 -11.23 5.40
C ASN A 77 17.38 -10.12 5.28
N PRO A 78 16.15 -10.46 4.89
CA PRO A 78 15.08 -9.47 4.85
C PRO A 78 14.84 -8.90 6.26
N GLY A 79 14.75 -7.56 6.34
CA GLY A 79 14.22 -6.88 7.50
C GLY A 79 12.73 -7.18 7.69
N GLU A 80 12.14 -6.68 8.76
CA GLU A 80 10.69 -6.77 8.96
C GLU A 80 9.98 -5.55 8.38
N GLY A 81 8.93 -5.79 7.61
CA GLY A 81 8.00 -4.78 7.11
C GLY A 81 8.45 -4.04 5.85
N VAL A 82 9.74 -3.92 5.56
CA VAL A 82 10.28 -3.28 4.34
C VAL A 82 11.30 -4.18 3.68
N TYR A 83 11.11 -4.45 2.39
CA TYR A 83 11.89 -5.42 1.61
C TYR A 83 12.32 -4.81 0.28
N SER A 84 13.54 -5.12 -0.20
CA SER A 84 13.79 -5.08 -1.64
C SER A 84 13.01 -6.20 -2.34
N LEU A 85 12.83 -6.13 -3.64
CA LEU A 85 12.19 -7.22 -4.39
C LEU A 85 12.91 -8.54 -4.16
N PHE A 86 14.25 -8.54 -4.19
CA PHE A 86 15.03 -9.75 -3.94
C PHE A 86 14.78 -10.33 -2.55
N GLN A 87 14.84 -9.49 -1.50
CA GLN A 87 14.57 -9.90 -0.11
C GLN A 87 13.14 -10.44 0.05
N TRP A 88 12.17 -9.81 -0.59
CA TRP A 88 10.79 -10.27 -0.61
C TRP A 88 10.66 -11.67 -1.20
N LEU A 89 11.28 -11.91 -2.36
CA LEU A 89 11.24 -13.22 -3.02
C LEU A 89 11.99 -14.30 -2.21
N VAL A 90 13.07 -13.95 -1.52
CA VAL A 90 13.73 -14.85 -0.57
C VAL A 90 12.80 -15.22 0.60
N ALA A 91 12.04 -14.25 1.13
CA ALA A 91 11.08 -14.51 2.20
C ALA A 91 9.93 -15.42 1.72
N VAL A 92 9.44 -15.21 0.49
CA VAL A 92 8.42 -16.09 -0.14
C VAL A 92 8.98 -17.50 -0.36
N TYR A 93 10.21 -17.63 -0.87
CA TYR A 93 10.87 -18.93 -1.06
C TYR A 93 11.04 -19.70 0.26
N ALA A 94 11.42 -18.99 1.32
CA ALA A 94 11.58 -19.58 2.65
C ALA A 94 10.24 -19.89 3.36
N GLY A 95 9.09 -19.58 2.77
CA GLY A 95 7.77 -19.76 3.37
C GLY A 95 7.45 -18.79 4.51
N LYS A 96 8.26 -17.74 4.70
CA LYS A 96 8.03 -16.71 5.73
C LYS A 96 6.95 -15.71 5.30
N LYS A 97 6.73 -15.57 4.01
CA LYS A 97 5.70 -14.72 3.42
C LYS A 97 4.90 -15.48 2.38
N GLU A 98 3.61 -15.18 2.31
CA GLU A 98 2.76 -15.72 1.24
C GLU A 98 2.90 -14.86 -0.02
N PRO A 99 2.87 -15.45 -1.23
CA PRO A 99 2.82 -14.70 -2.47
C PRO A 99 1.65 -13.72 -2.50
N SER A 100 1.81 -12.64 -3.24
CA SER A 100 0.72 -11.71 -3.53
C SER A 100 -0.38 -12.40 -4.32
N ARG A 101 -1.63 -11.98 -4.11
CA ARG A 101 -2.75 -12.42 -4.96
C ARG A 101 -2.53 -11.88 -6.38
N ASN A 102 -2.98 -12.62 -7.38
CA ASN A 102 -2.88 -12.18 -8.76
C ASN A 102 -3.93 -11.10 -9.12
N GLU A 103 -3.96 -10.67 -10.36
CA GLU A 103 -4.93 -9.66 -10.85
C GLU A 103 -6.40 -10.08 -10.72
N LEU A 104 -6.66 -11.38 -10.64
CA LEU A 104 -8.00 -11.95 -10.43
C LEU A 104 -8.30 -12.21 -8.95
N ASP A 105 -7.52 -11.64 -8.04
CA ASP A 105 -7.64 -11.79 -6.60
C ASP A 105 -7.55 -13.26 -6.13
N MET A 106 -6.79 -14.09 -6.85
CA MET A 106 -6.53 -15.48 -6.48
C MET A 106 -5.19 -15.59 -5.75
N ASP A 107 -5.17 -16.28 -4.61
CA ASP A 107 -3.92 -16.74 -4.01
C ASP A 107 -3.28 -17.87 -4.83
N TYR A 108 -2.07 -18.30 -4.45
CA TYR A 108 -1.35 -19.31 -5.21
C TYR A 108 -2.11 -20.66 -5.30
N ARG A 109 -2.80 -21.06 -4.24
CA ARG A 109 -3.59 -22.30 -4.24
C ARG A 109 -4.82 -22.18 -5.12
N GLU A 110 -5.51 -21.06 -5.06
CA GLU A 110 -6.67 -20.76 -5.90
C GLU A 110 -6.29 -20.70 -7.37
N TYR A 111 -5.13 -20.10 -7.67
CA TYR A 111 -4.58 -20.08 -9.02
C TYR A 111 -4.33 -21.50 -9.56
N LEU A 112 -3.67 -22.38 -8.79
CA LEU A 112 -3.42 -23.74 -9.23
C LEU A 112 -4.72 -24.55 -9.41
N ARG A 113 -5.71 -24.39 -8.53
CA ARG A 113 -7.02 -25.01 -8.68
C ARG A 113 -7.72 -24.56 -9.97
N GLU A 114 -7.58 -23.28 -10.31
CA GLU A 114 -8.14 -22.75 -11.56
C GLU A 114 -7.41 -23.32 -12.77
N GLU A 115 -6.08 -23.40 -12.77
CA GLU A 115 -5.30 -24.03 -13.84
C GLU A 115 -5.70 -25.51 -14.03
N LYS A 116 -5.93 -26.25 -12.94
CA LYS A 116 -6.46 -27.60 -12.99
C LYS A 116 -7.90 -27.66 -13.56
N ARG A 117 -8.77 -26.75 -13.13
CA ARG A 117 -10.13 -26.65 -13.65
C ARG A 117 -10.14 -26.40 -15.16
N MET A 118 -9.21 -25.58 -15.63
CA MET A 118 -8.98 -25.31 -17.05
C MET A 118 -8.26 -26.44 -17.81
N ARG A 119 -7.94 -27.55 -17.13
CA ARG A 119 -7.21 -28.72 -17.68
C ARG A 119 -5.83 -28.36 -18.24
N ARG A 120 -5.17 -27.34 -17.67
CA ARG A 120 -3.80 -26.93 -18.04
C ARG A 120 -2.74 -27.68 -17.26
N ILE A 121 -3.11 -28.19 -16.08
CA ILE A 121 -2.28 -29.03 -15.22
C ILE A 121 -3.09 -30.24 -14.75
N SER A 122 -2.40 -31.35 -14.47
CA SER A 122 -3.01 -32.54 -13.86
C SER A 122 -3.15 -32.40 -12.34
N PRO A 123 -3.95 -33.24 -11.67
CA PRO A 123 -4.03 -33.27 -10.20
C PRO A 123 -2.68 -33.54 -9.54
N GLU A 124 -1.83 -34.41 -10.13
CA GLU A 124 -0.50 -34.77 -9.65
C GLU A 124 0.45 -33.57 -9.79
N GLU A 125 0.34 -32.84 -10.89
CA GLU A 125 1.12 -31.60 -11.12
C GLU A 125 0.70 -30.51 -10.14
N GLU A 126 -0.61 -30.33 -9.83
CA GLU A 126 -1.07 -29.38 -8.80
C GLU A 126 -0.41 -29.68 -7.46
N GLU A 127 -0.42 -30.96 -7.02
CA GLU A 127 0.17 -31.34 -5.74
C GLU A 127 1.70 -31.13 -5.72
N ALA A 128 2.39 -31.43 -6.81
CA ALA A 128 3.83 -31.19 -6.96
C ALA A 128 4.16 -29.70 -6.91
N LEU A 129 3.39 -28.86 -7.60
CA LEU A 129 3.56 -27.40 -7.63
C LEU A 129 3.29 -26.76 -6.26
N LEU A 130 2.29 -27.24 -5.53
CA LEU A 130 2.00 -26.75 -4.17
C LEU A 130 3.17 -26.99 -3.19
N LYS A 131 3.90 -28.09 -3.36
CA LYS A 131 5.08 -28.43 -2.54
C LYS A 131 6.36 -27.72 -3.00
N ASN A 132 6.35 -27.11 -4.17
CA ASN A 132 7.54 -26.53 -4.77
C ASN A 132 7.64 -25.03 -4.45
N ASN A 133 8.56 -24.66 -3.55
CA ASN A 133 8.77 -23.27 -3.14
C ASN A 133 9.19 -22.36 -4.32
N LEU A 134 9.93 -22.89 -5.31
CA LEU A 134 10.32 -22.09 -6.47
C LEU A 134 9.10 -21.75 -7.35
N SER A 135 8.14 -22.65 -7.45
CA SER A 135 6.88 -22.37 -8.18
C SER A 135 6.07 -21.24 -7.52
N ARG A 136 6.06 -21.17 -6.17
CA ARG A 136 5.46 -20.05 -5.43
C ARG A 136 6.16 -18.72 -5.75
N VAL A 137 7.50 -18.74 -5.78
CA VAL A 137 8.29 -17.56 -6.15
C VAL A 137 8.03 -17.13 -7.58
N ASN A 138 7.98 -18.07 -8.53
CA ASN A 138 7.70 -17.75 -9.92
C ASN A 138 6.31 -17.13 -10.10
N PHE A 139 5.30 -17.61 -9.35
CA PHE A 139 3.98 -16.98 -9.30
C PHE A 139 4.08 -15.53 -8.79
N GLU A 140 4.85 -15.29 -7.73
CA GLU A 140 5.05 -13.94 -7.18
C GLU A 140 5.81 -13.02 -8.13
N ILE A 141 6.90 -13.49 -8.74
CA ILE A 141 7.64 -12.74 -9.76
C ILE A 141 6.70 -12.30 -10.88
N ARG A 142 5.88 -13.20 -11.39
CA ARG A 142 4.91 -12.89 -12.44
C ARG A 142 3.94 -11.79 -11.99
N ASN A 143 3.41 -11.89 -10.78
CA ASN A 143 2.49 -10.89 -10.22
C ASN A 143 3.18 -9.53 -10.10
N MET A 144 4.40 -9.47 -9.59
CA MET A 144 5.17 -8.24 -9.47
C MET A 144 5.41 -7.59 -10.83
N PHE A 145 5.75 -8.35 -11.87
CA PHE A 145 5.97 -7.85 -13.22
C PHE A 145 4.70 -7.27 -13.87
N ILE A 146 3.56 -7.87 -13.62
CA ILE A 146 2.27 -7.33 -14.07
C ILE A 146 1.95 -6.02 -13.35
N SER A 147 2.23 -5.94 -12.06
CA SER A 147 1.95 -4.77 -11.21
C SER A 147 2.75 -3.54 -11.56
N VAL A 148 3.98 -3.74 -11.97
CA VAL A 148 4.92 -2.64 -12.24
C VAL A 148 4.40 -1.69 -13.30
N ASN A 149 3.63 -2.16 -14.25
CA ASN A 149 2.97 -1.28 -15.22
C ASN A 149 2.11 -0.20 -14.55
N LYS A 150 1.60 -0.44 -13.34
CA LYS A 150 0.81 0.54 -12.57
C LYS A 150 1.70 1.62 -11.92
N ILE A 151 2.91 1.28 -11.51
CA ILE A 151 3.87 2.21 -10.90
C ILE A 151 4.52 3.10 -11.95
N THR A 152 4.83 2.53 -13.08
CA THR A 152 5.51 3.23 -14.18
C THR A 152 4.55 4.00 -15.09
N PHE A 153 3.29 4.08 -14.76
CA PHE A 153 2.20 4.63 -15.56
C PHE A 153 2.61 5.84 -16.40
N GLY A 154 2.79 5.63 -17.72
CA GLY A 154 3.19 6.66 -18.66
C GLY A 154 4.63 7.16 -18.55
N GLN A 155 5.44 6.64 -17.65
CA GLN A 155 6.86 6.97 -17.53
C GLN A 155 7.72 6.03 -18.40
N PRO A 156 8.90 6.50 -18.88
CA PRO A 156 9.79 5.68 -19.68
C PRO A 156 10.45 4.52 -18.91
N THR A 157 10.37 4.52 -17.61
CA THR A 157 10.90 3.46 -16.75
C THR A 157 9.92 2.30 -16.69
N THR A 158 10.31 1.22 -17.34
CA THR A 158 9.71 -0.10 -17.12
C THR A 158 10.38 -0.78 -15.94
N PHE A 159 9.91 -1.96 -15.56
CA PHE A 159 10.57 -2.82 -14.58
C PHE A 159 11.98 -3.28 -15.02
N CYS A 160 12.34 -3.13 -16.27
CA CYS A 160 13.72 -3.20 -16.70
C CYS A 160 14.35 -1.83 -16.45
N PRO A 161 15.04 -1.60 -15.33
CA PRO A 161 15.68 -0.32 -15.11
C PRO A 161 16.84 -0.21 -16.07
N VAL A 162 16.64 0.55 -17.12
CA VAL A 162 17.75 1.07 -17.88
C VAL A 162 18.22 2.31 -17.13
N PHE A 163 19.14 2.12 -16.20
CA PHE A 163 19.79 3.22 -15.51
C PHE A 163 20.64 4.00 -16.53
N SER A 164 20.11 5.09 -17.00
CA SER A 164 20.81 6.06 -17.79
C SER A 164 21.12 7.27 -16.91
N LYS A 165 22.27 7.92 -17.13
CA LYS A 165 22.62 9.20 -16.51
C LYS A 165 21.54 10.28 -16.68
N HIS A 166 20.63 10.10 -17.64
CA HIS A 166 19.51 11.00 -17.92
C HIS A 166 18.20 10.61 -17.25
N THR A 167 18.12 9.43 -16.65
CA THR A 167 16.87 8.94 -16.00
C THR A 167 16.74 9.42 -14.56
N VAL A 168 17.81 9.93 -13.97
CA VAL A 168 17.84 10.40 -12.59
C VAL A 168 18.05 11.90 -12.58
N LEU A 169 17.04 12.67 -12.20
CA LEU A 169 17.11 14.12 -12.07
C LEU A 169 18.03 14.58 -10.92
N LYS A 170 18.31 13.69 -9.99
CA LYS A 170 19.23 13.86 -8.85
C LYS A 170 20.23 12.70 -8.86
N SER A 171 21.26 12.76 -8.02
CA SER A 171 22.16 11.61 -7.84
C SER A 171 21.36 10.38 -7.36
N LEU A 172 21.79 9.18 -7.75
CA LEU A 172 21.15 7.94 -7.28
C LEU A 172 21.14 7.86 -5.76
N SER A 173 22.20 8.27 -5.09
CA SER A 173 22.30 8.28 -3.63
C SER A 173 21.23 9.14 -2.96
N SER A 174 20.87 10.29 -3.52
CA SER A 174 19.81 11.14 -2.97
C SER A 174 18.41 10.60 -3.23
N SER A 175 18.25 9.77 -4.26
CA SER A 175 16.97 9.16 -4.65
C SER A 175 16.72 7.81 -3.96
N LEU A 176 17.75 7.23 -3.32
CA LEU A 176 17.64 5.91 -2.68
C LEU A 176 16.65 5.94 -1.52
N VAL A 177 15.72 4.99 -1.56
CA VAL A 177 14.75 4.70 -0.49
C VAL A 177 15.30 3.57 0.35
N THR A 178 15.56 3.85 1.64
CA THR A 178 15.99 2.84 2.61
C THR A 178 14.85 2.42 3.52
N ALA A 179 15.00 1.28 4.17
CA ALA A 179 14.02 0.78 5.13
C ALA A 179 13.79 1.76 6.29
N GLU A 180 14.86 2.42 6.77
CA GLU A 180 14.80 3.41 7.85
C GLU A 180 14.00 4.64 7.42
N LYS A 181 14.21 5.14 6.19
CA LYS A 181 13.43 6.28 5.65
C LYS A 181 11.93 5.92 5.58
N VAL A 182 11.63 4.72 5.08
CA VAL A 182 10.25 4.25 4.98
C VAL A 182 9.62 4.13 6.35
N LYS A 183 10.27 3.46 7.30
CA LYS A 183 9.77 3.31 8.68
C LYS A 183 9.53 4.67 9.33
N ALA A 184 10.48 5.60 9.24
CA ALA A 184 10.34 6.94 9.79
C ALA A 184 9.13 7.70 9.21
N ILE A 185 8.87 7.56 7.91
CA ILE A 185 7.70 8.19 7.26
C ILE A 185 6.41 7.52 7.74
N LEU A 186 6.35 6.20 7.80
CA LEU A 186 5.17 5.47 8.28
C LEU A 186 4.88 5.78 9.74
N ASP A 187 5.90 5.86 10.60
CA ASP A 187 5.75 6.23 12.00
C ASP A 187 5.27 7.67 12.16
N LYS A 188 5.76 8.58 11.31
CA LYS A 188 5.25 9.95 11.26
C LYS A 188 3.76 9.98 10.88
N ILE A 189 3.34 9.22 9.88
CA ILE A 189 1.92 9.13 9.50
C ILE A 189 1.09 8.54 10.64
N ARG A 190 1.56 7.47 11.30
CA ARG A 190 0.90 6.87 12.47
C ARG A 190 0.81 7.81 13.65
N SER A 191 1.80 8.67 13.88
CA SER A 191 1.75 9.68 14.95
C SER A 191 0.70 10.76 14.73
N ILE A 192 0.23 10.92 13.50
CA ILE A 192 -0.84 11.86 13.11
C ILE A 192 -2.18 11.14 13.06
N ASP A 193 -2.30 10.10 12.22
CA ASP A 193 -3.46 9.22 12.10
C ASP A 193 -3.14 7.87 12.75
N PHE A 194 -3.41 7.74 14.06
CA PHE A 194 -3.07 6.54 14.82
C PHE A 194 -3.79 5.28 14.34
N GLY A 195 -4.92 5.43 13.66
CA GLY A 195 -5.71 4.33 13.12
C GLY A 195 -5.39 3.98 11.67
N VAL A 196 -4.33 4.54 11.05
CA VAL A 196 -4.04 4.38 9.61
C VAL A 196 -3.94 2.93 9.16
N PHE A 197 -3.35 2.06 9.97
CA PHE A 197 -3.14 0.64 9.68
C PHE A 197 -4.08 -0.27 10.47
N TYR A 198 -5.25 0.24 10.84
CA TYR A 198 -6.30 -0.55 11.46
C TYR A 198 -7.47 -0.74 10.49
N ARG A 199 -8.09 -1.91 10.55
CA ARG A 199 -9.33 -2.21 9.85
C ARG A 199 -10.41 -2.63 10.83
N ASP A 200 -11.66 -2.47 10.42
CA ASP A 200 -12.77 -3.09 11.10
C ASP A 200 -12.74 -4.60 10.88
N SER A 201 -12.95 -5.36 11.94
CA SER A 201 -13.02 -6.82 11.94
C SER A 201 -14.22 -7.29 12.73
N LEU A 202 -14.88 -8.32 12.23
CA LEU A 202 -16.01 -8.93 12.92
C LEU A 202 -15.49 -9.97 13.92
N TYR A 203 -15.57 -9.65 15.20
CA TYR A 203 -15.18 -10.54 16.27
C TYR A 203 -16.38 -11.34 16.76
N SER A 204 -16.25 -12.66 16.87
CA SER A 204 -17.25 -13.53 17.44
C SER A 204 -16.61 -14.55 18.38
N ASN A 205 -17.16 -14.66 19.56
CA ASN A 205 -16.81 -15.68 20.55
C ASN A 205 -18.12 -16.24 21.16
N PRO A 206 -18.70 -17.28 20.52
CA PRO A 206 -19.99 -17.84 20.93
C PRO A 206 -19.98 -18.36 22.37
N ASP A 207 -18.87 -18.93 22.83
CA ASP A 207 -18.72 -19.48 24.18
C ASP A 207 -18.86 -18.42 25.26
N ARG A 208 -18.64 -17.16 24.90
CA ARG A 208 -18.77 -15.99 25.78
C ARG A 208 -19.95 -15.07 25.43
N GLY A 209 -20.85 -15.56 24.57
CA GLY A 209 -22.04 -14.83 24.16
C GLY A 209 -21.76 -13.59 23.28
N LEU A 210 -20.58 -13.53 22.64
CA LEU A 210 -20.21 -12.46 21.73
C LEU A 210 -20.45 -12.90 20.29
N ASN A 211 -21.42 -12.28 19.63
CA ASN A 211 -21.73 -12.54 18.24
C ASN A 211 -21.65 -11.26 17.44
N GLY A 212 -20.69 -11.22 16.50
CA GLY A 212 -20.61 -10.16 15.50
C GLY A 212 -20.27 -8.77 16.04
N LEU A 213 -19.41 -8.70 17.06
CA LEU A 213 -18.91 -7.42 17.54
C LEU A 213 -17.91 -6.82 16.55
N MET A 214 -18.13 -5.58 16.10
CA MET A 214 -17.18 -4.86 15.29
C MET A 214 -16.06 -4.32 16.19
N ILE A 215 -14.82 -4.71 15.88
CA ILE A 215 -13.60 -4.25 16.55
C ILE A 215 -12.59 -3.72 15.52
N LYS A 216 -11.57 -3.02 15.98
CA LYS A 216 -10.44 -2.62 15.15
C LYS A 216 -9.26 -3.55 15.36
N THR A 217 -8.72 -4.08 14.28
CA THR A 217 -7.55 -4.97 14.27
C THR A 217 -6.42 -4.32 13.48
N GLU A 218 -5.21 -4.32 14.02
CA GLU A 218 -4.05 -3.80 13.31
C GLU A 218 -3.70 -4.69 12.11
N VAL A 219 -3.42 -4.07 10.98
CA VAL A 219 -2.97 -4.71 9.75
C VAL A 219 -1.82 -3.90 9.17
N LEU A 220 -0.60 -4.26 9.54
CA LEU A 220 0.59 -3.60 9.02
C LEU A 220 0.84 -4.06 7.58
N PRO A 221 0.95 -3.13 6.61
CA PRO A 221 1.31 -3.48 5.25
C PRO A 221 2.78 -3.83 5.13
N ASP A 222 3.10 -4.82 4.31
CA ASP A 222 4.47 -5.00 3.82
C ASP A 222 4.79 -3.96 2.75
N VAL A 223 5.99 -3.39 2.80
CA VAL A 223 6.49 -2.45 1.79
C VAL A 223 7.53 -3.14 0.93
N ILE A 224 7.34 -3.13 -0.38
CA ILE A 224 8.23 -3.75 -1.35
C ILE A 224 8.85 -2.66 -2.23
N LEU A 225 10.18 -2.55 -2.18
CA LEU A 225 10.94 -1.63 -2.98
C LEU A 225 11.34 -2.31 -4.29
N LEU A 226 10.77 -1.81 -5.38
CA LEU A 226 11.02 -2.36 -6.70
C LEU A 226 12.32 -1.78 -7.30
N PRO A 227 13.11 -2.59 -8.00
CA PRO A 227 14.40 -2.17 -8.55
C PRO A 227 14.21 -1.26 -9.78
N ASN A 228 13.64 -0.10 -9.59
CA ASN A 228 13.43 0.88 -10.66
C ASN A 228 13.59 2.31 -10.15
N VAL A 229 13.64 3.25 -11.09
CA VAL A 229 13.56 4.68 -10.84
C VAL A 229 12.13 5.13 -11.11
N GLY A 230 11.52 5.82 -10.17
CA GLY A 230 10.13 6.26 -10.32
C GLY A 230 9.73 7.37 -9.35
N SER A 231 8.51 7.84 -9.52
CA SER A 231 7.95 8.96 -8.75
C SER A 231 6.62 8.61 -8.06
N ARG A 232 6.21 7.35 -8.10
CA ARG A 232 4.92 6.92 -7.57
C ARG A 232 5.06 5.64 -6.77
N GLY A 233 4.09 5.43 -5.89
CA GLY A 233 3.83 4.15 -5.26
C GLY A 233 2.50 3.57 -5.73
N VAL A 234 2.29 2.30 -5.43
CA VAL A 234 1.04 1.58 -5.67
C VAL A 234 0.73 0.73 -4.46
N MET A 235 -0.50 0.79 -4.00
CA MET A 235 -1.04 -0.23 -3.13
C MET A 235 -1.39 -1.45 -3.98
N TRP A 236 -0.70 -2.56 -3.72
CA TRP A 236 -1.02 -3.83 -4.36
C TRP A 236 -2.30 -4.40 -3.78
N GLN A 237 -3.10 -5.00 -4.63
CA GLN A 237 -4.43 -5.55 -4.31
C GLN A 237 -5.55 -4.51 -4.30
N GLU A 238 -5.49 -3.62 -5.27
CA GLU A 238 -6.60 -2.71 -5.61
C GLU A 238 -7.85 -3.42 -6.11
N ILE A 239 -7.74 -4.72 -6.39
CA ILE A 239 -8.84 -5.51 -6.94
C ILE A 239 -9.88 -5.67 -5.84
N GLU A 240 -11.15 -5.51 -6.22
CA GLU A 240 -12.30 -5.78 -5.35
C GLU A 240 -12.32 -7.26 -4.96
N GLY A 241 -11.51 -7.59 -3.93
CA GLY A 241 -11.37 -8.94 -3.46
C GLY A 241 -12.57 -9.38 -2.65
N ARG A 242 -12.96 -10.63 -2.83
CA ARG A 242 -13.99 -11.27 -2.00
C ARG A 242 -13.46 -11.61 -0.61
N LYS A 243 -12.14 -11.72 -0.45
CA LYS A 243 -11.48 -12.03 0.82
C LYS A 243 -11.06 -10.74 1.52
N ARG A 244 -11.57 -10.59 2.74
CA ARG A 244 -11.45 -9.36 3.55
C ARG A 244 -10.21 -9.35 4.44
N ASP A 245 -9.56 -10.48 4.60
CA ASP A 245 -8.45 -10.76 5.53
C ASP A 245 -7.05 -10.57 4.92
N THR A 246 -6.98 -10.25 3.63
CA THR A 246 -5.69 -10.10 2.95
C THR A 246 -4.98 -8.82 3.40
N PRO A 247 -3.73 -8.91 3.91
CA PRO A 247 -2.94 -7.73 4.24
C PRO A 247 -2.66 -6.93 2.97
N GLY A 248 -2.70 -5.60 3.07
CA GLY A 248 -2.27 -4.72 1.99
C GLY A 248 -0.75 -4.77 1.82
N ARG A 249 -0.29 -4.53 0.59
CA ARG A 249 1.13 -4.39 0.27
C ARG A 249 1.35 -3.08 -0.43
N LEU A 250 2.35 -2.34 0.02
CA LEU A 250 2.72 -1.07 -0.56
C LEU A 250 3.96 -1.28 -1.43
N MET A 251 3.93 -0.80 -2.65
CA MET A 251 5.06 -0.88 -3.56
C MET A 251 5.54 0.52 -3.91
N CYS A 252 6.84 0.70 -3.92
CA CYS A 252 7.48 1.96 -4.27
C CYS A 252 8.74 1.67 -5.08
N SER A 253 9.19 2.64 -5.89
CA SER A 253 10.48 2.57 -6.56
C SER A 253 11.61 2.66 -5.54
N MET A 254 12.63 1.80 -5.66
CA MET A 254 13.83 1.85 -4.82
C MET A 254 14.60 3.17 -4.99
N PHE A 255 14.57 3.74 -6.19
CA PHE A 255 15.10 5.08 -6.45
C PHE A 255 13.95 6.03 -6.77
N HIS A 256 13.58 6.83 -5.76
CA HIS A 256 12.42 7.72 -5.84
C HIS A 256 12.85 9.16 -6.13
N VAL A 257 12.31 9.75 -7.19
CA VAL A 257 12.76 11.06 -7.70
C VAL A 257 11.87 12.24 -7.29
N GLU A 258 10.73 11.96 -6.67
CA GLU A 258 9.77 12.97 -6.19
C GLU A 258 9.74 13.04 -4.65
N ASP A 259 8.73 13.69 -4.09
CA ASP A 259 8.47 13.76 -2.65
C ASP A 259 8.05 12.40 -2.10
N LEU A 260 9.00 11.66 -1.50
CA LEU A 260 8.78 10.33 -0.94
C LEU A 260 7.74 10.36 0.19
N GLU A 261 7.76 11.38 1.03
CA GLU A 261 6.80 11.52 2.14
C GLU A 261 5.37 11.66 1.61
N LYS A 262 5.17 12.48 0.59
CA LYS A 262 3.89 12.62 -0.09
C LYS A 262 3.43 11.29 -0.71
N THR A 263 4.34 10.55 -1.35
CA THR A 263 4.03 9.24 -1.94
C THR A 263 3.54 8.25 -0.88
N PHE A 264 4.18 8.20 0.29
CA PHE A 264 3.70 7.32 1.37
C PHE A 264 2.41 7.81 2.03
N MET A 265 2.15 9.12 2.07
CA MET A 265 0.83 9.64 2.47
C MET A 265 -0.27 9.21 1.48
N GLU A 266 0.01 9.26 0.17
CA GLU A 266 -0.90 8.77 -0.87
C GLU A 266 -1.16 7.26 -0.71
N LEU A 267 -0.13 6.47 -0.49
CA LEU A 267 -0.24 5.03 -0.25
C LEU A 267 -1.03 4.71 1.03
N ALA A 268 -0.83 5.46 2.10
CA ALA A 268 -1.59 5.32 3.34
C ALA A 268 -3.08 5.66 3.14
N GLY A 269 -3.39 6.69 2.35
CA GLY A 269 -4.75 7.02 1.96
C GLY A 269 -5.39 5.91 1.11
N ASP A 270 -4.67 5.39 0.13
CA ASP A 270 -5.11 4.24 -0.65
C ASP A 270 -5.38 3.01 0.23
N PHE A 271 -4.50 2.74 1.19
CA PHE A 271 -4.65 1.65 2.15
C PHE A 271 -5.93 1.83 2.99
N ARG A 272 -6.15 3.03 3.55
CA ARG A 272 -7.36 3.37 4.30
C ARG A 272 -8.63 3.08 3.50
N TRP A 273 -8.67 3.59 2.28
CA TRP A 273 -9.81 3.41 1.39
C TRP A 273 -10.08 1.94 1.07
N GLU A 274 -9.06 1.21 0.65
CA GLU A 274 -9.20 -0.20 0.26
C GLU A 274 -9.53 -1.10 1.44
N MET A 275 -8.94 -0.87 2.61
CA MET A 275 -9.27 -1.66 3.80
C MET A 275 -10.74 -1.43 4.20
N CYS A 276 -11.21 -0.19 4.21
CA CYS A 276 -12.61 0.12 4.48
C CYS A 276 -13.54 -0.54 3.44
N LYS A 277 -13.25 -0.34 2.15
CA LYS A 277 -14.04 -0.90 1.04
C LYS A 277 -14.15 -2.43 1.11
N ARG A 278 -13.05 -3.12 1.39
CA ARG A 278 -13.02 -4.58 1.50
C ARG A 278 -13.84 -5.11 2.65
N ILE A 279 -13.78 -4.44 3.79
CA ILE A 279 -14.58 -4.80 4.97
C ILE A 279 -16.07 -4.65 4.68
N GLN A 280 -16.48 -3.54 4.06
CA GLN A 280 -17.87 -3.29 3.71
C GLN A 280 -18.37 -4.18 2.55
N GLY A 281 -17.46 -4.69 1.73
CA GLY A 281 -17.81 -5.54 0.59
C GLY A 281 -18.75 -4.85 -0.38
N GLY A 282 -19.86 -5.49 -0.76
CA GLY A 282 -20.85 -4.93 -1.70
C GLY A 282 -21.58 -3.67 -1.21
N ARG A 283 -21.50 -3.36 0.09
CA ARG A 283 -22.13 -2.17 0.71
C ARG A 283 -21.15 -1.05 0.98
N TRP A 284 -19.99 -1.06 0.37
CA TRP A 284 -18.90 -0.11 0.61
C TRP A 284 -19.29 1.37 0.40
N ASN A 285 -20.35 1.64 -0.35
CA ASN A 285 -20.90 2.97 -0.61
C ASN A 285 -22.35 3.14 -0.13
N ASP A 286 -22.87 2.22 0.69
CA ASP A 286 -24.22 2.26 1.22
C ASP A 286 -24.27 3.07 2.52
N LEU A 287 -25.08 4.12 2.53
CA LEU A 287 -25.27 4.99 3.71
C LEU A 287 -26.03 4.32 4.86
N SER A 288 -26.70 3.21 4.62
CA SER A 288 -27.34 2.44 5.70
C SER A 288 -26.29 1.78 6.62
N GLU A 289 -25.06 1.61 6.12
CA GLU A 289 -23.88 1.19 6.89
C GLU A 289 -22.81 2.28 6.83
N PRO A 290 -22.89 3.34 7.68
CA PRO A 290 -21.97 4.46 7.63
C PRO A 290 -20.52 4.03 7.75
N SER A 291 -19.71 4.44 6.80
CA SER A 291 -18.28 4.14 6.69
C SER A 291 -17.54 5.28 6.02
N LEU A 292 -16.22 5.27 6.09
CA LEU A 292 -15.39 6.25 5.38
C LEU A 292 -15.80 6.33 3.89
N THR A 293 -15.92 5.18 3.24
CA THR A 293 -16.18 5.12 1.80
C THR A 293 -17.59 5.54 1.46
N SER A 294 -18.60 5.13 2.24
CA SER A 294 -19.99 5.50 1.97
C SER A 294 -20.24 7.00 2.18
N GLU A 295 -19.78 7.58 3.29
CA GLU A 295 -19.96 9.01 3.54
C GLU A 295 -19.16 9.89 2.57
N TYR A 296 -17.95 9.48 2.22
CA TYR A 296 -17.16 10.23 1.25
C TYR A 296 -17.75 10.15 -0.17
N CYS A 297 -18.27 9.00 -0.58
CA CYS A 297 -18.97 8.85 -1.87
C CYS A 297 -20.23 9.70 -1.92
N ASP A 298 -21.04 9.70 -0.86
CA ASP A 298 -22.24 10.55 -0.77
C ASP A 298 -21.88 12.04 -0.90
N TYR A 299 -20.85 12.47 -0.15
CA TYR A 299 -20.35 13.84 -0.25
C TYR A 299 -19.99 14.21 -1.70
N VAL A 300 -19.19 13.37 -2.38
CA VAL A 300 -18.76 13.67 -3.76
C VAL A 300 -19.92 13.59 -4.75
N GLN A 301 -20.84 12.65 -4.56
CA GLN A 301 -21.98 12.47 -5.45
C GLN A 301 -23.00 13.61 -5.36
N PHE A 302 -23.24 14.10 -4.12
CA PHE A 302 -24.30 15.07 -3.85
C PHE A 302 -23.80 16.46 -3.48
N PHE A 303 -22.52 16.80 -3.68
CA PHE A 303 -21.94 18.09 -3.29
C PHE A 303 -22.74 19.31 -3.80
N LYS A 304 -23.35 19.22 -4.99
CA LYS A 304 -24.15 20.32 -5.56
C LYS A 304 -25.37 20.67 -4.70
N ARG A 305 -25.98 19.66 -4.06
CA ARG A 305 -27.16 19.81 -3.19
C ARG A 305 -26.80 20.17 -1.75
N ASN A 306 -25.55 20.00 -1.37
CA ASN A 306 -25.11 20.28 -0.01
C ASN A 306 -25.17 21.79 0.27
N ARG A 307 -25.92 22.19 1.30
CA ARG A 307 -26.14 23.59 1.67
C ARG A 307 -24.97 24.16 2.50
N GLU A 308 -24.15 23.33 3.08
CA GLU A 308 -22.97 23.75 3.86
C GLU A 308 -21.78 24.17 2.98
N LEU A 309 -21.84 23.87 1.68
CA LEU A 309 -20.80 24.18 0.72
C LEU A 309 -21.11 25.49 -0.03
N SER A 310 -20.15 26.42 0.01
CA SER A 310 -20.24 27.65 -0.80
C SER A 310 -20.14 27.34 -2.30
N SER A 311 -20.56 28.29 -3.12
CA SER A 311 -20.47 28.20 -4.58
C SER A 311 -19.04 27.92 -5.05
N ASP A 312 -18.06 28.67 -4.50
CA ASP A 312 -16.63 28.53 -4.83
C ASP A 312 -16.10 27.13 -4.44
N THR A 313 -16.57 26.60 -3.31
CA THR A 313 -16.20 25.25 -2.90
C THR A 313 -16.76 24.20 -3.85
N LYS A 314 -18.00 24.35 -4.33
CA LYS A 314 -18.62 23.46 -5.30
C LYS A 314 -17.86 23.45 -6.63
N GLU A 315 -17.42 24.61 -7.11
CA GLU A 315 -16.60 24.69 -8.31
C GLU A 315 -15.22 24.04 -8.11
N LYS A 316 -14.58 24.20 -6.97
CA LYS A 316 -13.32 23.49 -6.63
C LYS A 316 -13.51 21.97 -6.65
N ILE A 317 -14.59 21.44 -6.04
CA ILE A 317 -14.90 20.01 -6.05
C ILE A 317 -15.10 19.51 -7.49
N LYS A 318 -15.85 20.26 -8.32
CA LYS A 318 -16.05 19.93 -9.74
C LYS A 318 -14.72 19.84 -10.50
N MET A 319 -13.79 20.77 -10.23
CA MET A 319 -12.45 20.74 -10.84
C MET A 319 -11.63 19.55 -10.35
N GLN A 320 -11.70 19.22 -9.04
CA GLN A 320 -11.04 18.04 -8.47
C GLN A 320 -11.59 16.75 -9.10
N MET A 321 -12.92 16.62 -9.24
CA MET A 321 -13.54 15.48 -9.92
C MET A 321 -13.03 15.32 -11.36
N GLY A 322 -12.92 16.41 -12.11
CA GLY A 322 -12.39 16.40 -13.48
C GLY A 322 -10.94 15.90 -13.51
N ARG A 323 -10.08 16.41 -12.62
CA ARG A 323 -8.66 15.98 -12.48
C ARG A 323 -8.55 14.52 -12.09
N ALA A 324 -9.40 14.05 -11.18
CA ALA A 324 -9.45 12.67 -10.73
C ALA A 324 -10.21 11.73 -11.69
N ARG A 325 -10.67 12.23 -12.85
CA ARG A 325 -11.48 11.47 -13.82
C ARG A 325 -12.68 10.77 -13.18
N ASN A 326 -13.36 11.46 -12.24
CA ASN A 326 -14.47 10.96 -11.42
C ASN A 326 -14.12 9.74 -10.55
N ASN A 327 -12.85 9.53 -10.24
CA ASN A 327 -12.44 8.48 -9.32
C ASN A 327 -12.48 9.01 -7.87
N TYR A 328 -13.46 8.57 -7.11
CA TYR A 328 -13.70 9.02 -5.73
C TYR A 328 -12.54 8.66 -4.81
N ARG A 329 -11.91 7.51 -5.00
CA ARG A 329 -10.72 7.11 -4.26
C ARG A 329 -9.56 8.09 -4.46
N GLN A 330 -9.27 8.49 -5.71
CA GLN A 330 -8.21 9.46 -5.99
C GLN A 330 -8.52 10.83 -5.38
N MET A 331 -9.78 11.24 -5.34
CA MET A 331 -10.19 12.46 -4.64
C MET A 331 -9.93 12.35 -3.13
N PHE A 332 -10.38 11.24 -2.54
CA PHE A 332 -10.13 10.96 -1.12
C PHE A 332 -8.64 10.96 -0.78
N VAL A 333 -7.81 10.28 -1.56
CA VAL A 333 -6.35 10.24 -1.35
C VAL A 333 -5.75 11.64 -1.40
N GLY A 334 -6.18 12.49 -2.34
CA GLY A 334 -5.76 13.88 -2.39
C GLY A 334 -6.14 14.67 -1.14
N ASP A 335 -7.36 14.50 -0.65
CA ASP A 335 -7.83 15.13 0.58
C ASP A 335 -7.14 14.56 1.84
N TYR A 336 -6.86 13.25 1.86
CA TYR A 336 -6.11 12.60 2.95
C TYR A 336 -4.68 13.13 3.04
N VAL A 337 -4.00 13.36 1.92
CA VAL A 337 -2.69 14.03 1.93
C VAL A 337 -2.78 15.44 2.54
N GLN A 338 -3.83 16.22 2.20
CA GLN A 338 -4.05 17.53 2.81
C GLN A 338 -4.31 17.41 4.32
N TRP A 339 -5.07 16.39 4.73
CA TRP A 339 -5.37 16.07 6.13
C TRP A 339 -4.11 15.81 6.94
N ILE A 340 -3.26 14.91 6.46
CA ILE A 340 -2.01 14.54 7.15
C ILE A 340 -0.98 15.69 7.12
N ARG A 341 -0.81 16.36 5.97
CA ARG A 341 0.30 17.30 5.77
C ARG A 341 0.03 18.69 6.34
N TYR A 342 -1.21 19.17 6.26
CA TYR A 342 -1.55 20.55 6.60
C TYR A 342 -2.56 20.67 7.74
N GLU A 343 -3.67 19.94 7.68
CA GLU A 343 -4.70 20.06 8.72
C GLU A 343 -4.16 19.62 10.09
N SER A 344 -3.30 18.61 10.16
CA SER A 344 -2.60 18.18 11.38
C SER A 344 -1.72 19.26 12.02
N THR A 345 -1.33 20.27 11.27
CA THR A 345 -0.57 21.41 11.77
C THR A 345 -1.44 22.60 12.16
N GLY A 346 -2.77 22.49 11.98
CA GLY A 346 -3.72 23.58 12.21
C GLY A 346 -3.91 24.51 11.00
N SER A 347 -3.36 24.16 9.82
CA SER A 347 -3.49 24.92 8.57
C SER A 347 -4.67 24.40 7.74
N PRO A 348 -5.86 25.00 7.78
CA PRO A 348 -7.04 24.48 7.12
C PRO A 348 -6.92 24.57 5.59
N ARG A 349 -7.04 23.45 4.91
CA ARG A 349 -7.03 23.32 3.44
C ARG A 349 -8.29 22.66 2.91
N LEU A 350 -8.94 21.83 3.73
CA LEU A 350 -10.14 21.10 3.39
C LEU A 350 -11.39 21.94 3.64
N ASN A 351 -12.46 21.64 2.93
CA ASN A 351 -13.77 22.19 3.26
C ASN A 351 -14.35 21.55 4.54
N LYS A 352 -15.37 22.18 5.11
CA LYS A 352 -15.99 21.75 6.37
C LYS A 352 -16.44 20.29 6.34
N VAL A 353 -17.12 19.87 5.27
CA VAL A 353 -17.72 18.53 5.16
C VAL A 353 -16.65 17.44 5.13
N VAL A 354 -15.62 17.60 4.29
CA VAL A 354 -14.50 16.64 4.24
C VAL A 354 -13.78 16.59 5.58
N ARG A 355 -13.54 17.75 6.22
CA ARG A 355 -12.90 17.79 7.54
C ARG A 355 -13.71 17.02 8.59
N GLN A 356 -15.03 17.11 8.58
CA GLN A 356 -15.90 16.34 9.48
C GLN A 356 -15.81 14.83 9.22
N ILE A 357 -15.82 14.41 7.94
CA ILE A 357 -15.68 12.99 7.56
C ILE A 357 -14.33 12.46 8.04
N LEU A 358 -13.24 13.16 7.72
CA LEU A 358 -11.89 12.70 8.09
C LEU A 358 -11.66 12.73 9.61
N ALA A 359 -12.22 13.69 10.34
CA ALA A 359 -12.12 13.72 11.79
C ALA A 359 -12.78 12.49 12.45
N VAL A 360 -13.82 11.92 11.85
CA VAL A 360 -14.52 10.74 12.38
C VAL A 360 -13.80 9.45 11.97
N TYR A 361 -13.45 9.32 10.70
CA TYR A 361 -12.95 8.05 10.14
C TYR A 361 -11.43 7.94 10.08
N CYS A 362 -10.71 9.07 10.05
CA CYS A 362 -9.25 9.15 10.08
C CYS A 362 -8.81 10.09 11.22
N PRO A 363 -9.22 9.82 12.48
CA PRO A 363 -9.02 10.75 13.58
C PRO A 363 -7.54 10.99 13.83
N PHE A 364 -7.20 12.24 14.14
CA PHE A 364 -5.87 12.58 14.62
C PHE A 364 -5.58 11.92 15.97
N SER A 365 -4.31 11.66 16.25
CA SER A 365 -3.87 11.27 17.59
C SER A 365 -4.23 12.33 18.64
N ALA A 366 -4.30 11.94 19.90
CA ALA A 366 -4.65 12.86 21.00
C ALA A 366 -3.73 14.10 21.02
N ALA A 367 -2.44 13.91 20.80
CA ALA A 367 -1.48 15.02 20.76
C ALA A 367 -1.78 16.03 19.64
N VAL A 368 -2.11 15.53 18.45
CA VAL A 368 -2.47 16.38 17.31
C VAL A 368 -3.82 17.05 17.53
N ARG A 369 -4.84 16.32 18.03
CA ARG A 369 -6.16 16.89 18.36
C ARG A 369 -6.03 18.06 19.31
N ASN A 370 -5.27 17.92 20.40
CA ASN A 370 -5.05 18.99 21.39
C ASN A 370 -4.38 20.22 20.75
N LYS A 371 -3.41 19.99 19.85
CA LYS A 371 -2.73 21.07 19.14
C LYS A 371 -3.67 21.84 18.21
N VAL A 372 -4.50 21.15 17.42
CA VAL A 372 -5.36 21.80 16.43
C VAL A 372 -6.66 22.37 17.06
N ALA A 373 -7.05 21.94 18.26
CA ALA A 373 -8.25 22.39 18.97
C ALA A 373 -8.27 23.90 19.25
N VAL A 374 -7.11 24.57 19.24
CA VAL A 374 -7.02 26.03 19.38
C VAL A 374 -7.63 26.77 18.18
N ASN A 375 -7.73 26.14 17.02
CA ASN A 375 -8.33 26.72 15.84
C ASN A 375 -9.84 26.39 15.81
N PRO A 376 -10.73 27.41 15.80
CA PRO A 376 -12.19 27.20 15.86
C PRO A 376 -12.76 26.28 14.78
N LEU A 377 -12.10 26.19 13.61
CA LEU A 377 -12.55 25.34 12.50
C LEU A 377 -12.45 23.85 12.80
N PHE A 378 -11.67 23.46 13.81
CA PHE A 378 -11.52 22.06 14.23
C PHE A 378 -12.40 21.70 15.43
N LYS A 379 -13.01 22.67 16.10
CA LYS A 379 -13.79 22.44 17.31
C LYS A 379 -14.94 21.45 17.06
N GLU A 380 -15.83 21.76 16.14
CA GLU A 380 -16.99 20.90 15.80
C GLU A 380 -16.59 19.49 15.33
N PRO A 381 -15.62 19.31 14.40
CA PRO A 381 -15.12 17.99 14.02
C PRO A 381 -14.55 17.17 15.19
N ILE A 382 -13.79 17.80 16.08
CA ILE A 382 -13.20 17.14 17.26
C ILE A 382 -14.29 16.74 18.26
N GLU A 383 -15.26 17.62 18.53
CA GLU A 383 -16.39 17.33 19.41
C GLU A 383 -17.24 16.16 18.88
N LYS A 384 -17.53 16.13 17.57
CA LYS A 384 -18.25 15.02 16.92
C LYS A 384 -17.50 13.71 17.11
N TYR A 385 -16.19 13.68 16.83
CA TYR A 385 -15.36 12.51 17.09
C TYR A 385 -15.40 12.09 18.57
N ALA A 386 -15.20 13.03 19.50
CA ALA A 386 -15.14 12.74 20.92
C ALA A 386 -16.45 12.09 21.45
N ILE A 387 -17.62 12.54 20.95
CA ILE A 387 -18.91 11.95 21.30
C ILE A 387 -19.02 10.50 20.81
N ILE A 388 -18.63 10.23 19.57
CA ILE A 388 -18.68 8.87 19.01
C ILE A 388 -17.69 7.96 19.74
N HIS A 389 -16.48 8.45 19.92
CA HIS A 389 -15.40 7.72 20.57
C HIS A 389 -15.71 7.38 22.03
N SER A 390 -16.20 8.35 22.82
CA SER A 390 -16.54 8.11 24.24
C SER A 390 -17.63 7.05 24.41
N LYS A 391 -18.60 6.99 23.51
CA LYS A 391 -19.63 5.94 23.51
C LYS A 391 -19.03 4.56 23.27
N GLU A 392 -18.11 4.44 22.31
CA GLU A 392 -17.47 3.18 22.00
C GLU A 392 -16.51 2.72 23.11
N VAL A 393 -15.71 3.65 23.66
CA VAL A 393 -14.87 3.36 24.86
C VAL A 393 -15.72 2.85 26.00
N HIS A 394 -16.82 3.54 26.34
CA HIS A 394 -17.71 3.10 27.40
C HIS A 394 -18.28 1.70 27.18
N LYS A 395 -18.78 1.43 25.98
CA LYS A 395 -19.33 0.12 25.56
C LYS A 395 -18.30 -0.99 25.72
N ILE A 396 -17.08 -0.79 25.20
CA ILE A 396 -16.02 -1.82 25.23
C ILE A 396 -15.49 -2.01 26.66
N THR A 397 -15.33 -0.93 27.43
CA THR A 397 -14.91 -1.02 28.85
C THR A 397 -15.91 -1.82 29.69
N LEU A 398 -17.22 -1.61 29.51
CA LEU A 398 -18.24 -2.40 30.19
C LEU A 398 -18.19 -3.87 29.80
N LEU A 399 -17.94 -4.13 28.50
CA LEU A 399 -17.80 -5.48 27.99
C LEU A 399 -16.56 -6.18 28.58
N CYS A 400 -15.41 -5.52 28.62
CA CYS A 400 -14.18 -6.04 29.22
C CYS A 400 -14.39 -6.38 30.72
N LYS A 401 -15.00 -5.45 31.48
CA LYS A 401 -15.32 -5.70 32.90
C LYS A 401 -16.21 -6.93 33.09
N LYS A 402 -17.21 -7.13 32.23
CA LYS A 402 -18.05 -8.33 32.27
C LYS A 402 -17.23 -9.59 31.96
N MET A 403 -16.28 -9.54 31.02
CA MET A 403 -15.43 -10.67 30.66
C MET A 403 -14.42 -11.03 31.75
N GLU A 404 -13.88 -10.04 32.47
CA GLU A 404 -13.01 -10.28 33.63
C GLU A 404 -13.65 -11.20 34.66
N THR A 405 -14.95 -11.03 34.91
CA THR A 405 -15.71 -11.87 35.87
C THR A 405 -16.02 -13.26 35.35
N THR A 406 -15.91 -13.52 34.03
CA THR A 406 -16.31 -14.76 33.38
C THR A 406 -15.17 -15.54 32.74
N GLY A 407 -13.88 -15.24 33.08
CA GLY A 407 -12.75 -16.02 32.60
C GLY A 407 -11.68 -15.21 31.84
N GLY A 408 -11.60 -13.91 32.08
CA GLY A 408 -10.57 -13.02 31.52
C GLY A 408 -10.98 -12.35 30.20
N VAL A 409 -10.33 -11.22 29.88
CA VAL A 409 -10.59 -10.46 28.65
C VAL A 409 -9.85 -11.13 27.47
N PRO A 410 -10.55 -11.42 26.35
CA PRO A 410 -9.90 -11.91 25.14
C PRO A 410 -8.85 -10.89 24.62
N THR A 411 -7.77 -11.41 24.03
CA THR A 411 -6.65 -10.60 23.53
C THR A 411 -7.11 -9.55 22.54
N GLU A 412 -8.01 -9.92 21.63
CA GLU A 412 -8.54 -9.03 20.57
C GLU A 412 -9.33 -7.84 21.16
N LEU A 413 -10.08 -8.08 22.24
CA LEU A 413 -10.79 -7.01 22.93
C LEU A 413 -9.85 -6.11 23.74
N ALA A 414 -8.83 -6.69 24.36
CA ALA A 414 -7.81 -5.92 25.06
C ALA A 414 -7.00 -5.04 24.10
N GLU A 415 -6.68 -5.55 22.91
CA GLU A 415 -6.02 -4.79 21.85
C GLU A 415 -6.92 -3.68 21.30
N TYR A 416 -8.21 -3.96 21.12
CA TYR A 416 -9.15 -2.94 20.70
C TYR A 416 -9.35 -1.85 21.75
N LEU A 417 -9.39 -2.20 23.04
CA LEU A 417 -9.44 -1.22 24.11
C LEU A 417 -8.20 -0.31 24.10
N ARG A 418 -7.00 -0.89 23.95
CA ARG A 418 -5.76 -0.11 23.79
C ARG A 418 -5.78 0.82 22.58
N TYR A 419 -6.32 0.36 21.45
CA TYR A 419 -6.54 1.22 20.29
C TYR A 419 -7.44 2.42 20.62
N LEU A 420 -8.49 2.22 21.41
CA LEU A 420 -9.40 3.29 21.82
C LEU A 420 -8.77 4.26 22.83
N GLU A 421 -7.74 3.88 23.54
CA GLU A 421 -7.01 4.75 24.48
C GLU A 421 -6.01 5.69 23.76
N GLY A 422 -5.61 5.37 22.54
CA GLY A 422 -4.56 6.04 21.79
C GLY A 422 -4.91 7.17 20.94
#